data_ca3879dd89d58e15ab1e2799808b5fa1
#
_entry.id   ca3879dd89d58e15ab1e2799808b5fa1
#
_cell.length_a   1.000
_cell.length_b   1.000
_cell.length_c   1.000
_cell.angle_alpha   90.00
_cell.angle_beta   90.00
_cell.angle_gamma   90.00
#
_symmetry.space_group_name_H-M   'P 1'
#
loop_
_entity.id
_entity.type
_entity.pdbx_description
1 polymer ?
#
loop_
_entity_poly.entity_id
_entity_poly.type
_entity_poly.pdbx_seq_one_letter_code
_entity_poly.pdbx_strand_id
1 'polypeptide(L)'
;MNAALIRRAGLFAGPVLALVCYLALPTEFADGTGKIVPFLHPGRATLAMLVWMALWWMTEAVDIEVTALLPLVAFPLVGIMSIEEAAAPYSSSVVYLFLGGFVLALAIQRCGLDRRIAFVTLRLVGTTPGRLVAGMLATCAFLSMWISNTAAAAMMVPIAIAVVDLVLRTKTGVGFDPKQGIPADRVDERNFATALVLAIAYGASIGGVATLIGSPPNGIAARFIQQTYNIEVTFLKWLAVGLPLTFVMLPVAWFILVRVAFRSRLGPIEGGREFLDAELAKLGRLSHGERAVLTVFAATVCLWITRPWVVAIKVGGLQPFGGLTDAGVAMIAALVLFLIPVGGKAGLRAMDWSYAVQLPWGVLLLFGGGLSLAAATEATGVAAYIGSLTQHLGGLPVLGVVLAIVAITVFSSELTSNTAQVALMLPLLAAAAPGFGVPPALLLIPCTLAASLAFMMPVGTPPNAIVFGTGLVKIPQMIRAGFMLNVAGIVIVTAFAYLVIGPLLAGR
;
A
#
# COMPACT_ATOMS: atom_id res chain seq x y z
N MET A 1 19.56 18.03 5.30
CA MET A 1 20.65 17.10 5.00
C MET A 1 20.51 16.67 3.53
N ASN A 2 21.58 16.64 2.75
CA ASN A 2 21.48 16.37 1.31
C ASN A 2 21.13 14.87 1.11
N ALA A 3 20.07 14.56 0.38
CA ALA A 3 19.62 13.17 0.13
C ALA A 3 20.75 12.29 -0.45
N ALA A 4 21.60 12.84 -1.31
CA ALA A 4 22.77 12.13 -1.85
C ALA A 4 23.78 11.76 -0.76
N LEU A 5 23.92 12.57 0.30
CA LEU A 5 24.80 12.26 1.42
C LEU A 5 24.24 11.13 2.29
N ILE A 6 22.93 11.12 2.52
CA ILE A 6 22.24 10.05 3.25
C ILE A 6 22.41 8.71 2.52
N ARG A 7 22.16 8.69 1.22
CA ARG A 7 22.32 7.49 0.38
C ARG A 7 23.76 6.96 0.41
N ARG A 8 24.76 7.84 0.23
CA ARG A 8 26.18 7.46 0.30
C ARG A 8 26.57 6.95 1.70
N ALA A 9 26.11 7.62 2.74
CA ALA A 9 26.37 7.17 4.10
C ALA A 9 25.73 5.79 4.36
N GLY A 10 24.47 5.59 3.95
CA GLY A 10 23.77 4.32 4.06
C GLY A 10 24.45 3.17 3.35
N LEU A 11 25.03 3.43 2.16
CA LEU A 11 25.71 2.42 1.35
C LEU A 11 26.83 1.72 2.13
N PHE A 12 27.64 2.50 2.86
CA PHE A 12 28.74 1.97 3.66
C PHE A 12 28.33 1.62 5.09
N ALA A 13 27.40 2.38 5.67
CA ALA A 13 26.92 2.13 7.02
C ALA A 13 26.18 0.78 7.14
N GLY A 14 25.44 0.37 6.12
CA GLY A 14 24.72 -0.91 6.10
C GLY A 14 25.62 -2.11 6.42
N PRO A 15 26.61 -2.43 5.56
CA PRO A 15 27.50 -3.57 5.81
C PRO A 15 28.37 -3.39 7.05
N VAL A 16 28.84 -2.17 7.35
CA VAL A 16 29.68 -1.90 8.53
C VAL A 16 28.89 -2.14 9.82
N LEU A 17 27.70 -1.58 9.93
CA LEU A 17 26.85 -1.76 11.13
C LEU A 17 26.32 -3.19 11.26
N ALA A 18 26.12 -3.89 10.14
CA ALA A 18 25.83 -5.33 10.15
C ALA A 18 26.99 -6.12 10.76
N LEU A 19 28.22 -5.82 10.35
CA LEU A 19 29.41 -6.48 10.91
C LEU A 19 29.56 -6.17 12.41
N VAL A 20 29.41 -4.89 12.79
CA VAL A 20 29.44 -4.47 14.21
C VAL A 20 28.35 -5.19 15.01
N CYS A 21 27.15 -5.24 14.48
CA CYS A 21 26.03 -5.98 15.08
C CYS A 21 26.40 -7.47 15.29
N TYR A 22 26.89 -8.13 14.26
CA TYR A 22 27.29 -9.54 14.33
C TYR A 22 28.35 -9.79 15.42
N LEU A 23 29.34 -8.92 15.55
CA LEU A 23 30.43 -9.03 16.55
C LEU A 23 29.96 -8.70 17.96
N ALA A 24 28.98 -7.80 18.10
CA ALA A 24 28.44 -7.37 19.41
C ALA A 24 27.38 -8.35 19.98
N LEU A 25 26.79 -9.20 19.12
CA LEU A 25 25.75 -10.13 19.55
C LEU A 25 26.34 -11.25 20.43
N PRO A 26 25.63 -11.64 21.52
CA PRO A 26 26.04 -12.72 22.38
C PRO A 26 26.03 -14.07 21.64
N THR A 27 26.82 -15.01 22.13
CA THR A 27 26.84 -16.40 21.64
C THR A 27 25.76 -17.28 22.28
N GLU A 28 25.15 -16.80 23.36
CA GLU A 28 24.08 -17.46 24.10
C GLU A 28 23.17 -16.40 24.73
N PHE A 29 21.91 -16.76 24.99
CA PHE A 29 20.95 -15.89 25.66
C PHE A 29 19.99 -16.71 26.51
N ALA A 30 19.36 -16.06 27.52
CA ALA A 30 18.28 -16.68 28.27
C ALA A 30 16.99 -16.62 27.47
N ASP A 31 16.36 -17.77 27.21
CA ASP A 31 15.06 -17.86 26.54
C ASP A 31 13.90 -17.42 27.46
N GLY A 32 12.65 -17.47 26.94
CA GLY A 32 11.44 -17.10 27.69
C GLY A 32 11.20 -17.86 28.98
N THR A 33 11.91 -18.96 29.20
CA THR A 33 11.82 -19.77 30.42
C THR A 33 13.00 -19.53 31.38
N GLY A 34 13.94 -18.67 31.01
CA GLY A 34 15.17 -18.42 31.74
C GLY A 34 16.28 -19.41 31.45
N LYS A 35 16.07 -20.39 30.54
CA LYS A 35 17.09 -21.34 30.14
C LYS A 35 18.07 -20.72 29.17
N ILE A 36 19.37 -20.87 29.44
CA ILE A 36 20.43 -20.40 28.52
C ILE A 36 20.43 -21.33 27.30
N VAL A 37 20.27 -20.70 26.12
CA VAL A 37 20.29 -21.36 24.81
C VAL A 37 21.37 -20.73 23.93
N PRO A 38 22.04 -21.50 23.05
CA PRO A 38 23.06 -20.96 22.15
C PRO A 38 22.42 -20.09 21.06
N PHE A 39 23.03 -18.91 20.82
CA PHE A 39 22.70 -18.08 19.66
C PHE A 39 23.74 -18.35 18.58
N LEU A 40 23.41 -19.33 17.74
CA LEU A 40 24.33 -19.86 16.73
C LEU A 40 24.66 -18.84 15.64
N HIS A 41 25.74 -19.12 14.88
CA HIS A 41 26.20 -18.27 13.77
C HIS A 41 25.07 -17.87 12.80
N PRO A 42 24.17 -18.78 12.30
CA PRO A 42 23.12 -18.39 11.37
C PRO A 42 22.16 -17.33 11.95
N GLY A 43 21.82 -17.43 13.24
CA GLY A 43 20.94 -16.44 13.91
C GLY A 43 21.60 -15.07 14.02
N ARG A 44 22.85 -15.02 14.48
CA ARG A 44 23.64 -13.77 14.58
C ARG A 44 23.84 -13.14 13.21
N ALA A 45 24.15 -13.94 12.18
CA ALA A 45 24.30 -13.49 10.81
C ALA A 45 22.96 -12.97 10.23
N THR A 46 21.83 -13.65 10.50
CA THR A 46 20.49 -13.18 10.09
C THR A 46 20.15 -11.83 10.70
N LEU A 47 20.41 -11.61 11.99
CA LEU A 47 20.16 -10.33 12.64
C LEU A 47 21.06 -9.22 12.08
N ALA A 48 22.31 -9.53 11.77
CA ALA A 48 23.22 -8.62 11.08
C ALA A 48 22.70 -8.25 9.67
N MET A 49 22.23 -9.24 8.90
CA MET A 49 21.64 -9.00 7.58
C MET A 49 20.34 -8.18 7.67
N LEU A 50 19.53 -8.38 8.70
CA LEU A 50 18.36 -7.55 8.98
C LEU A 50 18.76 -6.08 9.17
N VAL A 51 19.81 -5.81 9.94
CA VAL A 51 20.35 -4.45 10.13
C VAL A 51 20.84 -3.87 8.81
N TRP A 52 21.54 -4.65 7.99
CA TRP A 52 22.01 -4.19 6.67
C TRP A 52 20.85 -3.82 5.75
N MET A 53 19.91 -4.74 5.56
CA MET A 53 18.73 -4.52 4.70
C MET A 53 17.87 -3.36 5.22
N ALA A 54 17.68 -3.25 6.53
CA ALA A 54 16.97 -2.14 7.16
C ALA A 54 17.59 -0.80 6.82
N LEU A 55 18.89 -0.66 7.01
CA LEU A 55 19.62 0.59 6.72
C LEU A 55 19.55 0.96 5.24
N TRP A 56 19.71 -0.02 4.34
CA TRP A 56 19.63 0.24 2.90
C TRP A 56 18.20 0.62 2.47
N TRP A 57 17.17 -0.04 3.02
CA TRP A 57 15.78 0.33 2.76
C TRP A 57 15.41 1.71 3.34
N MET A 58 15.89 2.04 4.54
CA MET A 58 15.56 3.33 5.19
C MET A 58 16.29 4.51 4.56
N THR A 59 17.51 4.30 4.06
CA THR A 59 18.32 5.36 3.45
C THR A 59 18.20 5.41 1.94
N GLU A 60 17.51 4.43 1.33
CA GLU A 60 17.51 4.21 -0.13
C GLU A 60 18.91 4.25 -0.71
N ALA A 61 19.87 3.62 -0.01
CA ALA A 61 21.27 3.57 -0.39
C ALA A 61 21.47 3.02 -1.80
N VAL A 62 20.69 2.01 -2.15
CA VAL A 62 20.41 1.48 -3.48
C VAL A 62 18.90 1.38 -3.66
N ASP A 63 18.44 1.13 -4.86
CA ASP A 63 17.01 0.92 -5.11
C ASP A 63 16.47 -0.18 -4.20
N ILE A 64 15.25 0.00 -3.69
CA ILE A 64 14.66 -0.91 -2.69
C ILE A 64 14.54 -2.34 -3.19
N GLU A 65 14.34 -2.51 -4.49
CA GLU A 65 14.28 -3.79 -5.19
C GLU A 65 15.64 -4.50 -5.22
N VAL A 66 16.72 -3.73 -5.37
CA VAL A 66 18.10 -4.26 -5.33
C VAL A 66 18.44 -4.76 -3.94
N THR A 67 18.06 -4.00 -2.89
CA THR A 67 18.19 -4.47 -1.50
C THR A 67 17.45 -5.78 -1.28
N ALA A 68 16.27 -5.94 -1.90
CA ALA A 68 15.47 -7.15 -1.80
C ALA A 68 16.11 -8.39 -2.47
N LEU A 69 17.16 -8.23 -3.27
CA LEU A 69 17.93 -9.34 -3.84
C LEU A 69 19.07 -9.82 -2.94
N LEU A 70 19.42 -9.07 -1.89
CA LEU A 70 20.50 -9.44 -0.96
C LEU A 70 20.35 -10.86 -0.38
N PRO A 71 19.16 -11.32 0.06
CA PRO A 71 18.99 -12.67 0.59
C PRO A 71 19.48 -13.76 -0.35
N LEU A 72 19.27 -13.63 -1.67
CA LEU A 72 19.67 -14.64 -2.64
C LEU A 72 21.20 -14.83 -2.74
N VAL A 73 21.95 -13.78 -2.43
CA VAL A 73 23.42 -13.80 -2.52
C VAL A 73 24.05 -13.93 -1.13
N ALA A 74 23.63 -13.08 -0.19
CA ALA A 74 24.29 -12.98 1.09
C ALA A 74 23.95 -14.17 2.01
N PHE A 75 22.71 -14.67 2.03
CA PHE A 75 22.35 -15.77 2.93
C PHE A 75 23.13 -17.04 2.69
N PRO A 76 23.28 -17.53 1.44
CA PRO A 76 24.14 -18.68 1.17
C PRO A 76 25.61 -18.41 1.49
N LEU A 77 26.13 -17.23 1.14
CA LEU A 77 27.54 -16.88 1.33
C LEU A 77 27.94 -16.82 2.80
N VAL A 78 27.05 -16.33 3.66
CA VAL A 78 27.35 -16.24 5.11
C VAL A 78 26.78 -17.42 5.91
N GLY A 79 26.27 -18.47 5.26
CA GLY A 79 25.83 -19.70 5.91
C GLY A 79 24.55 -19.57 6.74
N ILE A 80 23.62 -18.69 6.34
CA ILE A 80 22.30 -18.55 6.96
C ILE A 80 21.37 -19.67 6.48
N MET A 81 21.23 -19.82 5.16
CA MET A 81 20.42 -20.86 4.50
C MET A 81 20.90 -21.08 3.06
N SER A 82 20.44 -22.16 2.43
CA SER A 82 20.74 -22.44 1.02
C SER A 82 20.10 -21.41 0.07
N ILE A 83 20.58 -21.36 -1.17
CA ILE A 83 19.97 -20.47 -2.19
C ILE A 83 18.54 -20.89 -2.52
N GLU A 84 18.25 -22.19 -2.51
CA GLU A 84 16.91 -22.73 -2.76
C GLU A 84 15.91 -22.25 -1.68
N GLU A 85 16.32 -22.29 -0.42
CA GLU A 85 15.53 -21.81 0.70
C GLU A 85 15.34 -20.29 0.64
N ALA A 86 16.39 -19.53 0.33
CA ALA A 86 16.32 -18.09 0.20
C ALA A 86 15.48 -17.65 -1.02
N ALA A 87 15.47 -18.43 -2.10
CA ALA A 87 14.71 -18.13 -3.33
C ALA A 87 13.23 -18.55 -3.25
N ALA A 88 12.87 -19.55 -2.49
CA ALA A 88 11.50 -20.07 -2.41
C ALA A 88 10.44 -18.98 -2.12
N PRO A 89 10.65 -18.00 -1.24
CA PRO A 89 9.69 -16.91 -0.99
C PRO A 89 9.39 -16.01 -2.19
N TYR A 90 10.31 -15.88 -3.15
CA TYR A 90 10.09 -15.10 -4.38
C TYR A 90 9.08 -15.74 -5.34
N SER A 91 8.79 -17.02 -5.17
CA SER A 91 7.77 -17.76 -5.91
C SER A 91 6.51 -18.02 -5.08
N SER A 92 6.28 -17.26 -4.02
CA SER A 92 5.11 -17.42 -3.16
C SER A 92 3.80 -17.08 -3.88
N SER A 93 2.68 -17.66 -3.44
CA SER A 93 1.36 -17.43 -4.03
C SER A 93 0.95 -15.96 -4.07
N VAL A 94 1.41 -15.14 -3.08
CA VAL A 94 1.11 -13.72 -3.06
C VAL A 94 1.77 -12.96 -4.22
N VAL A 95 2.95 -13.39 -4.66
CA VAL A 95 3.62 -12.81 -5.85
C VAL A 95 2.75 -12.98 -7.07
N TYR A 96 2.15 -14.16 -7.27
CA TYR A 96 1.25 -14.43 -8.39
C TYR A 96 -0.11 -13.75 -8.24
N LEU A 97 -0.61 -13.58 -7.02
CA LEU A 97 -1.81 -12.76 -6.76
C LEU A 97 -1.60 -11.32 -7.25
N PHE A 98 -0.47 -10.72 -6.88
CA PHE A 98 -0.15 -9.36 -7.30
C PHE A 98 0.20 -9.27 -8.79
N LEU A 99 0.90 -10.25 -9.34
CA LEU A 99 1.16 -10.31 -10.78
C LEU A 99 -0.14 -10.27 -11.58
N GLY A 100 -1.11 -11.14 -11.24
CA GLY A 100 -2.41 -11.15 -11.89
C GLY A 100 -3.22 -9.87 -11.66
N GLY A 101 -3.20 -9.34 -10.43
CA GLY A 101 -3.83 -8.07 -10.09
C GLY A 101 -3.24 -6.88 -10.87
N PHE A 102 -1.92 -6.82 -11.03
CA PHE A 102 -1.26 -5.77 -11.83
C PHE A 102 -1.56 -5.89 -13.32
N VAL A 103 -1.65 -7.10 -13.87
CA VAL A 103 -2.10 -7.30 -15.27
C VAL A 103 -3.52 -6.77 -15.44
N LEU A 104 -4.43 -7.08 -14.51
CA LEU A 104 -5.80 -6.57 -14.53
C LEU A 104 -5.84 -5.03 -14.43
N ALA A 105 -5.04 -4.44 -13.54
CA ALA A 105 -4.90 -2.99 -13.37
C ALA A 105 -4.42 -2.31 -14.65
N LEU A 106 -3.38 -2.86 -15.30
CA LEU A 106 -2.88 -2.34 -16.57
C LEU A 106 -3.91 -2.46 -17.69
N ALA A 107 -4.71 -3.52 -17.72
CA ALA A 107 -5.79 -3.66 -18.71
C ALA A 107 -6.88 -2.60 -18.51
N ILE A 108 -7.25 -2.29 -17.28
CA ILE A 108 -8.17 -1.19 -16.93
C ILE A 108 -7.66 0.13 -17.48
N GLN A 109 -6.38 0.46 -17.26
CA GLN A 109 -5.73 1.69 -17.74
C GLN A 109 -5.62 1.72 -19.28
N ARG A 110 -5.17 0.63 -19.88
CA ARG A 110 -4.99 0.52 -21.33
C ARG A 110 -6.29 0.75 -22.10
N CYS A 111 -7.40 0.26 -21.58
CA CYS A 111 -8.71 0.43 -22.20
C CYS A 111 -9.41 1.74 -21.82
N GLY A 112 -8.87 2.54 -20.89
CA GLY A 112 -9.42 3.83 -20.46
C GLY A 112 -10.64 3.71 -19.55
N LEU A 113 -10.89 2.53 -18.98
CA LEU A 113 -12.00 2.29 -18.05
C LEU A 113 -11.88 3.12 -16.77
N ASP A 114 -10.67 3.32 -16.28
CA ASP A 114 -10.31 4.16 -15.14
C ASP A 114 -10.76 5.62 -15.32
N ARG A 115 -10.50 6.21 -16.50
CA ARG A 115 -10.95 7.58 -16.84
C ARG A 115 -12.47 7.69 -16.85
N ARG A 116 -13.15 6.70 -17.42
CA ARG A 116 -14.61 6.69 -17.44
C ARG A 116 -15.19 6.62 -16.04
N ILE A 117 -14.66 5.73 -15.19
CA ILE A 117 -15.06 5.62 -13.78
C ILE A 117 -14.89 6.98 -13.08
N ALA A 118 -13.75 7.66 -13.29
CA ALA A 118 -13.47 8.95 -12.70
C ALA A 118 -14.51 10.03 -13.09
N PHE A 119 -14.75 10.21 -14.38
CA PHE A 119 -15.69 11.23 -14.83
C PHE A 119 -17.15 10.93 -14.47
N VAL A 120 -17.55 9.64 -14.50
CA VAL A 120 -18.89 9.24 -14.07
C VAL A 120 -19.08 9.53 -12.57
N THR A 121 -18.10 9.19 -11.73
CA THR A 121 -18.19 9.45 -10.29
C THR A 121 -18.25 10.96 -9.99
N LEU A 122 -17.37 11.76 -10.60
CA LEU A 122 -17.38 13.21 -10.42
C LEU A 122 -18.69 13.84 -10.85
N ARG A 123 -19.27 13.41 -11.98
CA ARG A 123 -20.58 13.86 -12.46
C ARG A 123 -21.71 13.55 -11.46
N LEU A 124 -21.70 12.36 -10.85
CA LEU A 124 -22.72 11.93 -9.87
C LEU A 124 -22.64 12.73 -8.57
N VAL A 125 -21.43 13.04 -8.11
CA VAL A 125 -21.23 13.74 -6.84
C VAL A 125 -21.61 15.22 -6.94
N GLY A 126 -21.44 15.85 -8.12
CA GLY A 126 -21.82 17.23 -8.40
C GLY A 126 -20.66 18.23 -8.28
N THR A 127 -20.94 19.51 -8.60
CA THR A 127 -19.94 20.53 -8.93
C THR A 127 -19.71 21.59 -7.85
N THR A 128 -20.21 21.40 -6.62
CA THR A 128 -19.79 22.27 -5.52
C THR A 128 -18.37 21.91 -5.04
N PRO A 129 -17.55 22.89 -4.60
CA PRO A 129 -16.15 22.65 -4.24
C PRO A 129 -15.96 21.48 -3.27
N GLY A 130 -16.71 21.44 -2.18
CA GLY A 130 -16.63 20.35 -1.20
C GLY A 130 -17.04 18.99 -1.75
N ARG A 131 -18.03 18.96 -2.67
CA ARG A 131 -18.45 17.72 -3.36
C ARG A 131 -17.39 17.24 -4.36
N LEU A 132 -16.76 18.16 -5.11
CA LEU A 132 -15.67 17.81 -6.02
C LEU A 132 -14.47 17.21 -5.27
N VAL A 133 -14.11 17.81 -4.13
CA VAL A 133 -13.06 17.21 -3.25
C VAL A 133 -13.49 15.81 -2.75
N ALA A 134 -14.75 15.64 -2.33
CA ALA A 134 -15.27 14.33 -1.93
C ALA A 134 -15.27 13.33 -3.09
N GLY A 135 -15.71 13.75 -4.28
CA GLY A 135 -15.70 12.94 -5.49
C GLY A 135 -14.30 12.53 -5.92
N MET A 136 -13.34 13.46 -5.87
CA MET A 136 -11.94 13.19 -6.19
C MET A 136 -11.33 12.19 -5.21
N LEU A 137 -11.55 12.40 -3.91
CA LEU A 137 -11.09 11.52 -2.84
C LEU A 137 -11.68 10.10 -2.98
N ALA A 138 -13.00 9.99 -3.16
CA ALA A 138 -13.70 8.72 -3.29
C ALA A 138 -13.32 7.97 -4.57
N THR A 139 -13.22 8.69 -5.69
CA THR A 139 -12.81 8.09 -6.98
C THR A 139 -11.40 7.55 -6.90
N CYS A 140 -10.47 8.36 -6.37
CA CYS A 140 -9.08 7.94 -6.25
C CYS A 140 -8.95 6.76 -5.28
N ALA A 141 -9.70 6.75 -4.18
CA ALA A 141 -9.74 5.62 -3.26
C ALA A 141 -10.31 4.37 -3.92
N PHE A 142 -11.42 4.47 -4.63
CA PHE A 142 -12.01 3.33 -5.33
C PHE A 142 -11.05 2.73 -6.38
N LEU A 143 -10.42 3.56 -7.19
CA LEU A 143 -9.45 3.09 -8.17
C LEU A 143 -8.24 2.46 -7.51
N SER A 144 -7.74 3.06 -6.44
CA SER A 144 -6.57 2.58 -5.72
C SER A 144 -6.78 1.25 -4.97
N MET A 145 -8.02 0.81 -4.80
CA MET A 145 -8.31 -0.55 -4.35
C MET A 145 -7.85 -1.63 -5.34
N TRP A 146 -7.73 -1.28 -6.62
CA TRP A 146 -7.56 -2.22 -7.72
C TRP A 146 -6.30 -1.98 -8.56
N ILE A 147 -5.85 -0.71 -8.63
CA ILE A 147 -4.63 -0.30 -9.32
C ILE A 147 -3.65 0.29 -8.31
N SER A 148 -2.38 0.44 -8.69
CA SER A 148 -1.40 1.04 -7.77
C SER A 148 -1.77 2.47 -7.40
N ASN A 149 -1.48 2.88 -6.15
CA ASN A 149 -1.72 4.24 -5.66
C ASN A 149 -1.10 5.30 -6.58
N THR A 150 0.09 5.02 -7.09
CA THR A 150 0.81 5.88 -8.06
C THR A 150 0.02 6.08 -9.34
N ALA A 151 -0.49 4.99 -9.91
CA ALA A 151 -1.25 5.04 -11.16
C ALA A 151 -2.59 5.78 -10.98
N ALA A 152 -3.29 5.52 -9.87
CA ALA A 152 -4.52 6.23 -9.53
C ALA A 152 -4.28 7.74 -9.40
N ALA A 153 -3.23 8.14 -8.69
CA ALA A 153 -2.88 9.54 -8.53
C ALA A 153 -2.46 10.20 -9.86
N ALA A 154 -1.59 9.55 -10.63
CA ALA A 154 -1.11 10.08 -11.92
C ALA A 154 -2.24 10.32 -12.91
N MET A 155 -3.26 9.46 -12.94
CA MET A 155 -4.43 9.60 -13.81
C MET A 155 -5.37 10.72 -13.33
N MET A 156 -5.56 10.86 -11.99
CA MET A 156 -6.49 11.84 -11.44
C MET A 156 -5.96 13.28 -11.43
N VAL A 157 -4.63 13.46 -11.36
CA VAL A 157 -4.02 14.82 -11.32
C VAL A 157 -4.36 15.68 -12.55
N PRO A 158 -4.27 15.21 -13.80
CA PRO A 158 -4.69 16.00 -14.96
C PRO A 158 -6.16 16.44 -14.89
N ILE A 159 -7.04 15.58 -14.36
CA ILE A 159 -8.46 15.91 -14.16
C ILE A 159 -8.61 17.04 -13.13
N ALA A 160 -7.90 16.96 -12.02
CA ALA A 160 -7.91 18.00 -10.99
C ALA A 160 -7.37 19.32 -11.52
N ILE A 161 -6.29 19.31 -12.30
CA ILE A 161 -5.73 20.52 -12.93
C ILE A 161 -6.75 21.14 -13.89
N ALA A 162 -7.44 20.34 -14.69
CA ALA A 162 -8.48 20.85 -15.60
C ALA A 162 -9.67 21.48 -14.84
N VAL A 163 -10.07 20.90 -13.69
CA VAL A 163 -11.09 21.49 -12.82
C VAL A 163 -10.61 22.83 -12.21
N VAL A 164 -9.35 22.88 -11.75
CA VAL A 164 -8.75 24.13 -11.22
C VAL A 164 -8.67 25.20 -12.31
N ASP A 165 -8.24 24.82 -13.51
CA ASP A 165 -8.19 25.74 -14.67
C ASP A 165 -9.57 26.31 -15.00
N LEU A 166 -10.61 25.47 -15.01
CA LEU A 166 -11.99 25.91 -15.20
C LEU A 166 -12.42 26.93 -14.15
N VAL A 167 -12.15 26.68 -12.86
CA VAL A 167 -12.48 27.61 -11.77
C VAL A 167 -11.78 28.96 -11.95
N LEU A 168 -10.50 28.95 -12.29
CA LEU A 168 -9.74 30.17 -12.49
C LEU A 168 -10.25 30.95 -13.70
N ARG A 169 -10.44 30.31 -14.86
CA ARG A 169 -10.99 30.95 -16.06
C ARG A 169 -12.35 31.62 -15.81
N THR A 170 -13.24 30.91 -15.14
CA THR A 170 -14.59 31.42 -14.82
C THR A 170 -14.55 32.61 -13.87
N LYS A 171 -13.62 32.65 -12.91
CA LYS A 171 -13.53 33.71 -11.92
C LYS A 171 -12.62 34.90 -12.33
N THR A 172 -11.61 34.65 -13.15
CA THR A 172 -10.54 35.61 -13.43
C THR A 172 -10.35 35.90 -14.91
N GLY A 173 -10.96 35.13 -15.81
CA GLY A 173 -10.70 35.17 -17.25
C GLY A 173 -9.34 34.56 -17.66
N VAL A 174 -8.48 34.21 -16.71
CA VAL A 174 -7.12 33.67 -16.95
C VAL A 174 -7.02 32.23 -16.47
N GLY A 175 -6.47 31.35 -17.30
CA GLY A 175 -6.28 29.94 -16.97
C GLY A 175 -5.14 29.70 -15.98
N PHE A 176 -5.06 28.46 -15.49
CA PHE A 176 -3.99 28.02 -14.60
C PHE A 176 -2.66 27.91 -15.35
N ASP A 177 -1.63 28.59 -14.85
CA ASP A 177 -0.24 28.45 -15.29
C ASP A 177 0.58 27.84 -14.14
N PRO A 178 1.12 26.61 -14.30
CA PRO A 178 1.93 25.96 -13.27
C PRO A 178 3.17 26.77 -12.85
N LYS A 179 3.72 27.63 -13.73
CA LYS A 179 4.89 28.46 -13.43
C LYS A 179 4.56 29.65 -12.54
N GLN A 180 3.37 30.20 -12.69
CA GLN A 180 2.93 31.37 -11.92
C GLN A 180 2.16 30.97 -10.67
N GLY A 181 1.54 29.77 -10.67
CA GLY A 181 0.68 29.31 -9.60
C GLY A 181 -0.60 30.13 -9.45
N ILE A 182 -1.28 30.00 -8.31
CA ILE A 182 -2.47 30.80 -7.98
C ILE A 182 -2.04 31.99 -7.14
N PRO A 183 -2.41 33.23 -7.50
CA PRO A 183 -2.03 34.44 -6.78
C PRO A 183 -2.40 34.42 -5.29
N ALA A 184 -1.62 35.11 -4.46
CA ALA A 184 -1.74 35.03 -3.00
C ALA A 184 -3.06 35.64 -2.46
N ASP A 185 -3.64 36.60 -3.14
CA ASP A 185 -4.93 37.24 -2.86
C ASP A 185 -6.13 36.32 -3.14
N ARG A 186 -5.95 35.29 -3.95
CA ARG A 186 -6.96 34.30 -4.33
C ARG A 186 -7.00 33.13 -3.33
N VAL A 187 -7.36 33.44 -2.10
CA VAL A 187 -7.29 32.47 -0.99
C VAL A 187 -8.24 31.29 -1.16
N ASP A 188 -9.49 31.57 -1.61
CA ASP A 188 -10.51 30.54 -1.75
C ASP A 188 -10.20 29.57 -2.90
N GLU A 189 -9.74 30.09 -4.05
CA GLU A 189 -9.33 29.28 -5.20
C GLU A 189 -8.11 28.43 -4.88
N ARG A 190 -7.13 29.02 -4.18
CA ARG A 190 -5.92 28.31 -3.74
C ARG A 190 -6.24 27.21 -2.74
N ASN A 191 -7.08 27.49 -1.75
CA ASN A 191 -7.49 26.48 -0.78
C ASN A 191 -8.26 25.34 -1.46
N PHE A 192 -9.17 25.65 -2.37
CA PHE A 192 -9.88 24.64 -3.15
C PHE A 192 -8.91 23.77 -3.97
N ALA A 193 -8.00 24.40 -4.73
CA ALA A 193 -7.04 23.67 -5.55
C ALA A 193 -6.14 22.77 -4.71
N THR A 194 -5.61 23.29 -3.58
CA THR A 194 -4.79 22.50 -2.64
C THR A 194 -5.59 21.30 -2.07
N ALA A 195 -6.83 21.53 -1.61
CA ALA A 195 -7.68 20.47 -1.10
C ALA A 195 -8.00 19.40 -2.17
N LEU A 196 -8.24 19.84 -3.42
CA LEU A 196 -8.60 18.96 -4.52
C LEU A 196 -7.45 18.02 -4.90
N VAL A 197 -6.21 18.54 -5.00
CA VAL A 197 -5.06 17.69 -5.35
C VAL A 197 -4.61 16.82 -4.17
N LEU A 198 -4.67 17.31 -2.92
CA LEU A 198 -4.40 16.49 -1.75
C LEU A 198 -5.42 15.36 -1.58
N ALA A 199 -6.67 15.57 -1.96
CA ALA A 199 -7.69 14.52 -1.96
C ALA A 199 -7.29 13.34 -2.86
N ILE A 200 -6.55 13.58 -3.95
CA ILE A 200 -6.02 12.51 -4.81
C ILE A 200 -5.02 11.65 -4.05
N ALA A 201 -3.99 12.27 -3.46
CA ALA A 201 -2.94 11.53 -2.76
C ALA A 201 -3.48 10.78 -1.55
N TYR A 202 -4.31 11.44 -0.75
CA TYR A 202 -4.90 10.84 0.44
C TYR A 202 -5.92 9.75 0.08
N GLY A 203 -6.73 9.99 -0.96
CA GLY A 203 -7.65 8.98 -1.50
C GLY A 203 -6.91 7.73 -1.98
N ALA A 204 -5.81 7.90 -2.71
CA ALA A 204 -5.00 6.78 -3.18
C ALA A 204 -4.44 5.95 -2.03
N SER A 205 -3.83 6.59 -1.03
CA SER A 205 -3.24 5.90 0.13
C SER A 205 -4.31 5.20 0.98
N ILE A 206 -5.42 5.87 1.28
CA ILE A 206 -6.53 5.31 2.06
C ILE A 206 -7.21 4.16 1.29
N GLY A 207 -7.45 4.33 -0.01
CA GLY A 207 -8.07 3.30 -0.85
C GLY A 207 -7.23 2.04 -0.99
N GLY A 208 -5.91 2.20 -1.12
CA GLY A 208 -4.98 1.08 -1.21
C GLY A 208 -5.00 0.13 -0.01
N VAL A 209 -5.45 0.58 1.15
CA VAL A 209 -5.60 -0.26 2.36
C VAL A 209 -6.78 -1.23 2.23
N ALA A 210 -7.81 -0.86 1.47
CA ALA A 210 -9.10 -1.57 1.46
C ALA A 210 -9.02 -3.02 0.97
N THR A 211 -8.18 -3.31 -0.01
CA THR A 211 -8.06 -4.65 -0.60
C THR A 211 -6.66 -5.22 -0.46
N LEU A 212 -6.56 -6.53 -0.61
CA LEU A 212 -5.29 -7.22 -0.51
C LEU A 212 -4.29 -6.76 -1.59
N ILE A 213 -4.77 -6.49 -2.79
CA ILE A 213 -3.95 -6.07 -3.94
C ILE A 213 -3.78 -4.55 -4.07
N GLY A 214 -4.54 -3.76 -3.32
CA GLY A 214 -4.50 -2.29 -3.42
C GLY A 214 -3.17 -1.69 -2.97
N SER A 215 -2.47 -2.34 -2.03
CA SER A 215 -1.16 -1.87 -1.59
C SER A 215 -0.22 -3.05 -1.30
N PRO A 216 1.06 -3.00 -1.71
CA PRO A 216 2.04 -4.06 -1.47
C PRO A 216 2.20 -4.47 0.00
N PRO A 217 2.23 -3.57 0.99
CA PRO A 217 2.24 -3.92 2.41
C PRO A 217 1.22 -4.97 2.81
N ASN A 218 -0.01 -4.88 2.26
CA ASN A 218 -1.10 -5.79 2.58
C ASN A 218 -0.76 -7.24 2.20
N GLY A 219 -0.18 -7.43 1.02
CA GLY A 219 0.22 -8.76 0.53
C GLY A 219 1.37 -9.35 1.34
N ILE A 220 2.37 -8.54 1.71
CA ILE A 220 3.48 -8.98 2.58
C ILE A 220 2.92 -9.48 3.91
N ALA A 221 2.05 -8.69 4.54
CA ALA A 221 1.45 -9.05 5.82
C ALA A 221 0.61 -10.33 5.73
N ALA A 222 -0.24 -10.44 4.71
CA ALA A 222 -1.08 -11.63 4.52
C ALA A 222 -0.23 -12.90 4.36
N ARG A 223 0.82 -12.83 3.55
CA ARG A 223 1.71 -13.98 3.34
C ARG A 223 2.56 -14.28 4.56
N PHE A 224 3.10 -13.25 5.23
CA PHE A 224 3.85 -13.41 6.46
C PHE A 224 3.00 -14.12 7.54
N ILE A 225 1.78 -13.64 7.77
CA ILE A 225 0.85 -14.26 8.74
C ILE A 225 0.55 -15.72 8.36
N GLN A 226 0.37 -16.00 7.06
CA GLN A 226 0.12 -17.35 6.59
C GLN A 226 1.32 -18.27 6.82
N GLN A 227 2.54 -17.82 6.54
CA GLN A 227 3.76 -18.61 6.69
C GLN A 227 4.09 -18.88 8.16
N THR A 228 4.04 -17.86 9.00
CA THR A 228 4.50 -17.93 10.39
C THR A 228 3.44 -18.56 11.31
N TYR A 229 2.15 -18.31 11.06
CA TYR A 229 1.07 -18.75 11.95
C TYR A 229 0.10 -19.75 11.32
N ASN A 230 0.33 -20.16 10.07
CA ASN A 230 -0.56 -21.04 9.30
C ASN A 230 -2.01 -20.52 9.20
N ILE A 231 -2.19 -19.20 9.25
CA ILE A 231 -3.50 -18.52 9.15
C ILE A 231 -3.66 -17.98 7.74
N GLU A 232 -4.58 -18.56 6.96
CA GLU A 232 -4.87 -18.05 5.61
C GLU A 232 -5.60 -16.70 5.69
N VAL A 233 -4.94 -15.65 5.20
CA VAL A 233 -5.53 -14.31 5.01
C VAL A 233 -5.99 -14.21 3.57
N THR A 234 -7.28 -14.55 3.34
CA THR A 234 -7.88 -14.48 2.02
C THR A 234 -8.21 -13.05 1.62
N PHE A 235 -8.47 -12.83 0.33
CA PHE A 235 -8.94 -11.53 -0.18
C PHE A 235 -10.17 -11.03 0.59
N LEU A 236 -11.15 -11.91 0.82
CA LEU A 236 -12.37 -11.57 1.56
C LEU A 236 -12.09 -11.21 3.04
N LYS A 237 -11.21 -11.95 3.71
CA LYS A 237 -10.83 -11.64 5.10
C LYS A 237 -10.13 -10.29 5.22
N TRP A 238 -9.23 -9.98 4.26
CA TRP A 238 -8.59 -8.67 4.23
C TRP A 238 -9.60 -7.56 3.94
N LEU A 239 -10.49 -7.76 2.97
CA LEU A 239 -11.54 -6.80 2.63
C LEU A 239 -12.43 -6.47 3.84
N ALA A 240 -12.74 -7.47 4.68
CA ALA A 240 -13.53 -7.28 5.90
C ALA A 240 -12.84 -6.39 6.95
N VAL A 241 -11.52 -6.25 6.88
CA VAL A 241 -10.72 -5.38 7.75
C VAL A 241 -10.44 -4.03 7.07
N GLY A 242 -9.94 -4.05 5.84
CA GLY A 242 -9.45 -2.85 5.14
C GLY A 242 -10.58 -1.93 4.65
N LEU A 243 -11.68 -2.50 4.16
CA LEU A 243 -12.78 -1.72 3.61
C LEU A 243 -13.52 -0.87 4.67
N PRO A 244 -13.89 -1.40 5.85
CA PRO A 244 -14.48 -0.58 6.92
C PRO A 244 -13.55 0.53 7.39
N LEU A 245 -12.24 0.26 7.54
CA LEU A 245 -11.27 1.28 7.88
C LEU A 245 -11.24 2.40 6.83
N THR A 246 -11.23 2.04 5.55
CA THR A 246 -11.30 3.00 4.44
C THR A 246 -12.55 3.86 4.51
N PHE A 247 -13.73 3.26 4.76
CA PHE A 247 -14.98 4.00 4.91
C PHE A 247 -15.00 4.98 6.08
N VAL A 248 -14.26 4.72 7.15
CA VAL A 248 -14.11 5.65 8.28
C VAL A 248 -13.10 6.74 7.94
N MET A 249 -11.98 6.40 7.32
CA MET A 249 -10.90 7.34 7.02
C MET A 249 -11.28 8.37 5.94
N LEU A 250 -12.06 7.99 4.91
CA LEU A 250 -12.42 8.90 3.83
C LEU A 250 -13.24 10.13 4.28
N PRO A 251 -14.32 9.99 5.08
CA PRO A 251 -15.03 11.15 5.64
C PRO A 251 -14.14 12.03 6.53
N VAL A 252 -13.25 11.42 7.32
CA VAL A 252 -12.30 12.16 8.17
C VAL A 252 -11.33 12.96 7.33
N ALA A 253 -10.76 12.36 6.28
CA ALA A 253 -9.87 13.05 5.34
C ALA A 253 -10.59 14.20 4.62
N TRP A 254 -11.80 13.98 4.13
CA TRP A 254 -12.62 15.01 3.54
C TRP A 254 -12.90 16.17 4.52
N PHE A 255 -13.29 15.85 5.75
CA PHE A 255 -13.58 16.85 6.78
C PHE A 255 -12.33 17.70 7.09
N ILE A 256 -11.18 17.05 7.27
CA ILE A 256 -9.91 17.76 7.51
C ILE A 256 -9.58 18.68 6.34
N LEU A 257 -9.65 18.19 5.10
CA LEU A 257 -9.30 18.98 3.91
C LEU A 257 -10.24 20.17 3.71
N VAL A 258 -11.56 19.94 3.79
CA VAL A 258 -12.57 20.93 3.38
C VAL A 258 -12.99 21.86 4.51
N ARG A 259 -13.02 21.36 5.76
CA ARG A 259 -13.57 22.11 6.90
C ARG A 259 -12.51 22.65 7.85
N VAL A 260 -11.35 22.04 7.91
CA VAL A 260 -10.31 22.41 8.88
C VAL A 260 -9.11 23.08 8.20
N ALA A 261 -8.46 22.38 7.27
CA ALA A 261 -7.18 22.83 6.69
C ALA A 261 -7.35 23.88 5.59
N PHE A 262 -8.27 23.66 4.65
CA PHE A 262 -8.41 24.47 3.42
C PHE A 262 -9.85 24.91 3.19
N ARG A 263 -10.38 25.72 4.11
CA ARG A 263 -11.72 26.27 3.95
C ARG A 263 -11.77 27.16 2.73
N SER A 264 -12.77 26.94 1.87
CA SER A 264 -13.05 27.75 0.68
C SER A 264 -14.52 28.17 0.71
N ARG A 265 -14.78 29.43 0.38
CA ARG A 265 -16.12 30.02 0.28
C ARG A 265 -16.62 30.09 -1.16
N LEU A 266 -15.97 29.40 -2.08
CA LEU A 266 -16.41 29.33 -3.48
C LEU A 266 -17.82 28.73 -3.54
N GLY A 267 -18.68 29.39 -4.34
CA GLY A 267 -20.00 28.85 -4.72
C GLY A 267 -19.87 27.63 -5.65
N PRO A 268 -21.01 27.11 -6.15
CA PRO A 268 -20.99 26.10 -7.20
C PRO A 268 -20.15 26.56 -8.40
N ILE A 269 -19.39 25.62 -8.99
CA ILE A 269 -18.50 25.93 -10.11
C ILE A 269 -19.34 26.04 -11.37
N GLU A 270 -19.44 27.28 -11.88
CA GLU A 270 -20.12 27.58 -13.15
C GLU A 270 -19.42 26.83 -14.30
N GLY A 271 -20.20 26.25 -15.21
CA GLY A 271 -19.67 25.44 -16.30
C GLY A 271 -19.08 24.07 -15.86
N GLY A 272 -19.09 23.73 -14.58
CA GLY A 272 -18.50 22.50 -14.08
C GLY A 272 -19.23 21.25 -14.55
N ARG A 273 -20.55 21.28 -14.64
CA ARG A 273 -21.35 20.14 -15.13
C ARG A 273 -21.17 19.97 -16.64
N GLU A 274 -21.21 21.04 -17.37
CA GLU A 274 -20.98 21.09 -18.82
C GLU A 274 -19.60 20.57 -19.18
N PHE A 275 -18.57 20.93 -18.39
CA PHE A 275 -17.22 20.40 -18.54
C PHE A 275 -17.19 18.88 -18.36
N LEU A 276 -17.77 18.35 -17.27
CA LEU A 276 -17.79 16.91 -17.02
C LEU A 276 -18.60 16.15 -18.09
N ASP A 277 -19.73 16.71 -18.55
CA ASP A 277 -20.55 16.14 -19.61
C ASP A 277 -19.79 16.15 -20.96
N ALA A 278 -19.04 17.20 -21.26
CA ALA A 278 -18.20 17.28 -22.45
C ALA A 278 -17.05 16.25 -22.41
N GLU A 279 -16.39 16.08 -21.27
CA GLU A 279 -15.33 15.06 -21.13
C GLU A 279 -15.89 13.64 -21.25
N LEU A 280 -17.06 13.35 -20.66
CA LEU A 280 -17.75 12.08 -20.85
C LEU A 280 -18.18 11.86 -22.31
N ALA A 281 -18.66 12.90 -22.98
CA ALA A 281 -19.04 12.83 -24.40
C ALA A 281 -17.83 12.47 -25.29
N LYS A 282 -16.62 13.00 -24.98
CA LYS A 282 -15.39 12.62 -25.71
C LYS A 282 -15.06 11.14 -25.59
N LEU A 283 -15.37 10.49 -24.44
CA LEU A 283 -15.18 9.06 -24.27
C LEU A 283 -16.17 8.21 -25.09
N GLY A 284 -17.27 8.80 -25.51
CA GLY A 284 -18.29 8.12 -26.31
C GLY A 284 -18.97 6.95 -25.58
N ARG A 285 -19.54 6.00 -26.36
CA ARG A 285 -20.12 4.76 -25.82
C ARG A 285 -19.02 3.86 -25.29
N LEU A 286 -19.37 2.98 -24.33
CA LEU A 286 -18.48 1.94 -23.82
C LEU A 286 -17.87 1.16 -24.99
N SER A 287 -16.57 1.22 -25.15
CA SER A 287 -15.84 0.47 -26.18
C SER A 287 -15.90 -1.02 -25.90
N HIS A 288 -15.57 -1.83 -26.91
CA HIS A 288 -15.50 -3.27 -26.74
C HIS A 288 -14.44 -3.66 -25.71
N GLY A 289 -13.29 -2.97 -25.71
CA GLY A 289 -12.22 -3.18 -24.74
C GLY A 289 -12.65 -2.84 -23.31
N GLU A 290 -13.29 -1.68 -23.08
CA GLU A 290 -13.81 -1.31 -21.77
C GLU A 290 -14.81 -2.35 -21.24
N ARG A 291 -15.74 -2.83 -22.08
CA ARG A 291 -16.71 -3.86 -21.68
C ARG A 291 -16.04 -5.17 -21.34
N ALA A 292 -15.11 -5.63 -22.15
CA ALA A 292 -14.38 -6.87 -21.92
C ALA A 292 -13.60 -6.83 -20.60
N VAL A 293 -12.82 -5.77 -20.38
CA VAL A 293 -12.05 -5.59 -19.14
C VAL A 293 -12.97 -5.45 -17.93
N LEU A 294 -14.05 -4.68 -18.03
CA LEU A 294 -15.05 -4.55 -16.96
C LEU A 294 -15.67 -5.91 -16.60
N THR A 295 -15.99 -6.75 -17.59
CA THR A 295 -16.55 -8.08 -17.36
C THR A 295 -15.55 -8.99 -16.64
N VAL A 296 -14.29 -9.03 -17.10
CA VAL A 296 -13.23 -9.80 -16.44
C VAL A 296 -13.00 -9.30 -15.02
N PHE A 297 -12.92 -7.98 -14.84
CA PHE A 297 -12.77 -7.37 -13.53
C PHE A 297 -13.90 -7.75 -12.57
N ALA A 298 -15.16 -7.57 -13.00
CA ALA A 298 -16.32 -7.90 -12.17
C ALA A 298 -16.37 -9.39 -11.83
N ALA A 299 -16.08 -10.28 -12.80
CA ALA A 299 -16.00 -11.72 -12.58
C ALA A 299 -14.88 -12.07 -11.56
N THR A 300 -13.70 -11.44 -11.68
CA THR A 300 -12.59 -11.66 -10.77
C THR A 300 -12.94 -11.26 -9.34
N VAL A 301 -13.52 -10.07 -9.15
CA VAL A 301 -13.95 -9.58 -7.83
C VAL A 301 -15.04 -10.48 -7.25
N CYS A 302 -16.04 -10.88 -8.06
CA CYS A 302 -17.04 -11.84 -7.64
C CYS A 302 -16.43 -13.16 -7.17
N LEU A 303 -15.48 -13.72 -7.93
CA LEU A 303 -14.80 -14.97 -7.56
C LEU A 303 -13.98 -14.81 -6.29
N TRP A 304 -13.26 -13.71 -6.09
CA TRP A 304 -12.54 -13.48 -4.82
C TRP A 304 -13.46 -13.41 -3.61
N ILE A 305 -14.61 -12.75 -3.75
CA ILE A 305 -15.60 -12.65 -2.68
C ILE A 305 -16.28 -14.01 -2.43
N THR A 306 -16.68 -14.72 -3.50
CA THR A 306 -17.44 -15.97 -3.39
C THR A 306 -16.58 -17.22 -3.26
N ARG A 307 -15.25 -17.11 -3.37
CA ARG A 307 -14.32 -18.24 -3.32
C ARG A 307 -14.57 -19.21 -2.16
N PRO A 308 -14.79 -18.75 -0.90
CA PRO A 308 -15.02 -19.68 0.21
C PRO A 308 -16.20 -20.63 -0.03
N TRP A 309 -17.25 -20.17 -0.70
CA TRP A 309 -18.41 -20.97 -1.04
C TRP A 309 -18.19 -21.83 -2.28
N VAL A 310 -17.47 -21.30 -3.29
CA VAL A 310 -17.15 -22.01 -4.54
C VAL A 310 -16.26 -23.22 -4.26
N VAL A 311 -15.23 -23.11 -3.43
CA VAL A 311 -14.35 -24.22 -3.08
C VAL A 311 -15.05 -25.30 -2.24
N ALA A 312 -16.13 -24.95 -1.54
CA ALA A 312 -16.92 -25.87 -0.73
C ALA A 312 -17.91 -26.71 -1.57
N ILE A 313 -18.13 -26.40 -2.87
CA ILE A 313 -19.05 -27.13 -3.75
C ILE A 313 -18.57 -28.57 -3.91
N LYS A 314 -19.47 -29.51 -3.64
CA LYS A 314 -19.26 -30.95 -3.83
C LYS A 314 -20.17 -31.47 -4.93
N VAL A 315 -19.60 -32.17 -5.90
CA VAL A 315 -20.33 -32.85 -6.99
C VAL A 315 -19.90 -34.33 -6.99
N GLY A 316 -20.81 -35.21 -6.71
CA GLY A 316 -20.52 -36.66 -6.65
C GLY A 316 -19.43 -37.05 -5.65
N GLY A 317 -19.30 -36.31 -4.54
CA GLY A 317 -18.25 -36.54 -3.51
C GLY A 317 -16.89 -35.89 -3.82
N LEU A 318 -16.70 -35.34 -5.03
CA LEU A 318 -15.51 -34.61 -5.45
C LEU A 318 -15.69 -33.12 -5.17
N GLN A 319 -14.58 -32.41 -4.91
CA GLN A 319 -14.54 -30.94 -4.81
C GLN A 319 -13.81 -30.38 -6.05
N PRO A 320 -14.50 -30.17 -7.18
CA PRO A 320 -13.86 -29.79 -8.44
C PRO A 320 -13.13 -28.45 -8.38
N PHE A 321 -13.55 -27.56 -7.46
CA PHE A 321 -12.95 -26.23 -7.26
C PHE A 321 -12.11 -26.15 -5.98
N GLY A 322 -11.84 -27.27 -5.29
CA GLY A 322 -11.13 -27.28 -4.00
C GLY A 322 -9.71 -26.69 -4.05
N GLY A 323 -9.06 -26.74 -5.20
CA GLY A 323 -7.75 -26.13 -5.45
C GLY A 323 -7.76 -24.65 -5.85
N LEU A 324 -8.93 -23.99 -5.93
CA LEU A 324 -9.01 -22.60 -6.33
C LEU A 324 -8.53 -21.68 -5.23
N THR A 325 -7.47 -20.90 -5.52
CA THR A 325 -6.87 -19.90 -4.61
C THR A 325 -7.10 -18.49 -5.12
N ASP A 326 -6.93 -17.46 -4.26
CA ASP A 326 -7.02 -16.06 -4.69
C ASP A 326 -5.98 -15.74 -5.79
N ALA A 327 -4.77 -16.30 -5.68
CA ALA A 327 -3.74 -16.20 -6.71
C ALA A 327 -4.15 -16.90 -8.01
N GLY A 328 -4.79 -18.07 -7.93
CA GLY A 328 -5.32 -18.78 -9.08
C GLY A 328 -6.37 -17.97 -9.83
N VAL A 329 -7.30 -17.33 -9.10
CA VAL A 329 -8.32 -16.42 -9.68
C VAL A 329 -7.65 -15.24 -10.40
N ALA A 330 -6.65 -14.61 -9.77
CA ALA A 330 -5.90 -13.50 -10.38
C ALA A 330 -5.18 -13.93 -11.68
N MET A 331 -4.55 -15.10 -11.67
CA MET A 331 -3.82 -15.62 -12.84
C MET A 331 -4.78 -16.05 -13.96
N ILE A 332 -5.95 -16.61 -13.64
CA ILE A 332 -6.99 -16.89 -14.63
C ILE A 332 -7.43 -15.58 -15.31
N ALA A 333 -7.71 -14.53 -14.53
CA ALA A 333 -8.08 -13.22 -15.05
C ALA A 333 -6.99 -12.65 -15.97
N ALA A 334 -5.73 -12.72 -15.54
CA ALA A 334 -4.59 -12.28 -16.35
C ALA A 334 -4.52 -13.02 -17.69
N LEU A 335 -4.57 -14.35 -17.67
CA LEU A 335 -4.52 -15.17 -18.89
C LEU A 335 -5.69 -14.86 -19.82
N VAL A 336 -6.90 -14.71 -19.29
CA VAL A 336 -8.09 -14.35 -20.06
C VAL A 336 -7.90 -13.00 -20.77
N LEU A 337 -7.30 -12.00 -20.11
CA LEU A 337 -7.02 -10.69 -20.72
C LEU A 337 -6.03 -10.77 -21.89
N PHE A 338 -5.07 -11.69 -21.87
CA PHE A 338 -4.19 -11.95 -23.02
C PHE A 338 -4.89 -12.62 -24.20
N LEU A 339 -6.05 -13.25 -23.98
CA LEU A 339 -6.80 -13.96 -25.01
C LEU A 339 -7.94 -13.12 -25.62
N ILE A 340 -8.52 -12.19 -24.86
CA ILE A 340 -9.70 -11.43 -25.30
C ILE A 340 -9.32 -10.37 -26.35
N PRO A 341 -9.92 -10.42 -27.55
CA PRO A 341 -9.77 -9.37 -28.55
C PRO A 341 -10.57 -8.11 -28.14
N VAL A 342 -9.98 -6.93 -28.31
CA VAL A 342 -10.64 -5.65 -27.92
C VAL A 342 -11.17 -4.83 -29.09
N GLY A 343 -11.12 -5.36 -30.31
CA GLY A 343 -11.66 -4.71 -31.52
C GLY A 343 -10.72 -3.69 -32.16
N GLY A 344 -11.10 -3.18 -33.34
CA GLY A 344 -10.36 -2.17 -34.09
C GLY A 344 -9.40 -2.77 -35.13
N LYS A 345 -8.15 -2.92 -34.79
CA LYS A 345 -7.14 -3.56 -35.67
C LYS A 345 -7.11 -5.06 -35.41
N ALA A 346 -7.01 -5.86 -36.49
CA ALA A 346 -6.89 -7.31 -36.37
C ALA A 346 -5.72 -7.70 -35.45
N GLY A 347 -6.00 -8.48 -34.38
CA GLY A 347 -5.01 -8.96 -33.44
C GLY A 347 -4.82 -8.13 -32.17
N LEU A 348 -5.48 -6.98 -31.99
CA LEU A 348 -5.37 -6.21 -30.74
C LEU A 348 -6.14 -6.93 -29.60
N ARG A 349 -5.45 -7.21 -28.51
CA ARG A 349 -6.01 -7.88 -27.32
C ARG A 349 -6.06 -6.92 -26.12
N ALA A 350 -6.85 -7.27 -25.10
CA ALA A 350 -6.96 -6.49 -23.88
C ALA A 350 -5.60 -6.31 -23.17
N MET A 351 -4.75 -7.34 -23.26
CA MET A 351 -3.37 -7.31 -22.83
C MET A 351 -2.47 -7.98 -23.86
N ASP A 352 -1.27 -7.48 -24.02
CA ASP A 352 -0.18 -8.14 -24.73
C ASP A 352 1.12 -8.01 -23.91
N TRP A 353 2.13 -8.83 -24.26
CA TRP A 353 3.37 -8.87 -23.48
C TRP A 353 4.15 -7.56 -23.54
N SER A 354 4.11 -6.86 -24.66
CA SER A 354 4.78 -5.57 -24.81
C SER A 354 4.26 -4.50 -23.85
N TYR A 355 2.98 -4.59 -23.47
CA TYR A 355 2.39 -3.72 -22.48
C TYR A 355 2.59 -4.24 -21.05
N ALA A 356 2.55 -5.57 -20.86
CA ALA A 356 2.74 -6.21 -19.57
C ALA A 356 4.18 -6.02 -19.01
N VAL A 357 5.18 -5.71 -19.85
CA VAL A 357 6.55 -5.35 -19.38
C VAL A 357 6.53 -4.12 -18.46
N GLN A 358 5.50 -3.28 -18.52
CA GLN A 358 5.34 -2.09 -17.66
C GLN A 358 4.86 -2.42 -16.23
N LEU A 359 4.65 -3.70 -15.91
CA LEU A 359 4.34 -4.12 -14.55
C LEU A 359 5.41 -3.65 -13.56
N PRO A 360 5.03 -3.30 -12.33
CA PRO A 360 5.99 -2.92 -11.30
C PRO A 360 6.73 -4.17 -10.76
N TRP A 361 7.61 -4.74 -11.57
CA TRP A 361 8.38 -5.96 -11.26
C TRP A 361 9.16 -5.84 -9.94
N GLY A 362 9.65 -4.64 -9.63
CA GLY A 362 10.36 -4.38 -8.38
C GLY A 362 9.54 -4.71 -7.14
N VAL A 363 8.23 -4.47 -7.18
CA VAL A 363 7.33 -4.81 -6.07
C VAL A 363 7.30 -6.33 -5.85
N LEU A 364 7.29 -7.13 -6.92
CA LEU A 364 7.29 -8.59 -6.82
C LEU A 364 8.60 -9.11 -6.21
N LEU A 365 9.74 -8.50 -6.59
CA LEU A 365 11.04 -8.80 -5.98
C LEU A 365 11.07 -8.41 -4.49
N LEU A 366 10.49 -7.27 -4.14
CA LEU A 366 10.44 -6.79 -2.76
C LEU A 366 9.65 -7.74 -1.85
N PHE A 367 8.56 -8.35 -2.35
CA PHE A 367 7.89 -9.45 -1.64
C PHE A 367 8.85 -10.59 -1.32
N GLY A 368 9.58 -11.05 -2.33
CA GLY A 368 10.53 -12.16 -2.18
C GLY A 368 11.58 -11.87 -1.12
N GLY A 369 12.23 -10.70 -1.19
CA GLY A 369 13.29 -10.32 -0.24
C GLY A 369 12.81 -10.18 1.20
N GLY A 370 11.65 -9.52 1.40
CA GLY A 370 11.05 -9.37 2.73
C GLY A 370 10.62 -10.71 3.35
N LEU A 371 9.99 -11.57 2.55
CA LEU A 371 9.57 -12.90 3.00
C LEU A 371 10.75 -13.87 3.22
N SER A 372 11.83 -13.72 2.45
CA SER A 372 13.07 -14.48 2.65
C SER A 372 13.75 -14.10 3.97
N LEU A 373 13.82 -12.78 4.26
CA LEU A 373 14.32 -12.30 5.55
C LEU A 373 13.45 -12.81 6.73
N ALA A 374 12.13 -12.83 6.56
CA ALA A 374 11.21 -13.36 7.56
C ALA A 374 11.44 -14.85 7.80
N ALA A 375 11.58 -15.65 6.75
CA ALA A 375 11.86 -17.08 6.84
C ALA A 375 13.19 -17.35 7.56
N ALA A 376 14.24 -16.57 7.24
CA ALA A 376 15.52 -16.65 7.93
C ALA A 376 15.40 -16.32 9.42
N THR A 377 14.65 -15.26 9.77
CA THR A 377 14.43 -14.84 11.17
C THR A 377 13.78 -15.95 12.00
N GLU A 378 12.83 -16.69 11.41
CA GLU A 378 12.15 -17.79 12.06
C GLU A 378 13.08 -19.04 12.18
N ALA A 379 13.72 -19.43 11.08
CA ALA A 379 14.52 -20.65 11.00
C ALA A 379 15.81 -20.61 11.86
N THR A 380 16.37 -19.42 12.11
CA THR A 380 17.68 -19.26 12.75
C THR A 380 17.64 -18.86 14.22
N GLY A 381 16.45 -18.78 14.83
CA GLY A 381 16.28 -18.46 16.25
C GLY A 381 16.33 -16.98 16.60
N VAL A 382 16.39 -16.08 15.61
CA VAL A 382 16.34 -14.62 15.84
C VAL A 382 15.05 -14.22 16.54
N ALA A 383 13.92 -14.84 16.17
CA ALA A 383 12.63 -14.59 16.81
C ALA A 383 12.66 -14.88 18.31
N ALA A 384 13.28 -15.98 18.73
CA ALA A 384 13.43 -16.33 20.15
C ALA A 384 14.33 -15.32 20.89
N TYR A 385 15.42 -14.88 20.26
CA TYR A 385 16.31 -13.88 20.83
C TYR A 385 15.61 -12.52 21.04
N ILE A 386 14.91 -12.02 20.01
CA ILE A 386 14.15 -10.75 20.13
C ILE A 386 13.04 -10.89 21.19
N GLY A 387 12.34 -12.02 21.21
CA GLY A 387 11.32 -12.34 22.21
C GLY A 387 11.89 -12.27 23.64
N SER A 388 13.10 -12.77 23.86
CA SER A 388 13.75 -12.72 25.17
C SER A 388 14.06 -11.27 25.63
N LEU A 389 14.43 -10.39 24.70
CA LEU A 389 14.70 -8.99 25.02
C LEU A 389 13.43 -8.21 25.42
N THR A 390 12.27 -8.66 24.94
CA THR A 390 10.99 -7.98 25.16
C THR A 390 10.19 -8.48 26.35
N GLN A 391 10.63 -9.56 27.03
CA GLN A 391 9.94 -10.16 28.20
C GLN A 391 9.71 -9.19 29.36
N HIS A 392 10.65 -8.28 29.58
CA HIS A 392 10.54 -7.28 30.64
C HIS A 392 9.46 -6.20 30.35
N LEU A 393 8.90 -6.19 29.12
CA LEU A 393 7.86 -5.28 28.70
C LEU A 393 6.45 -5.85 28.85
N GLY A 394 6.31 -7.10 29.33
CA GLY A 394 5.04 -7.83 29.43
C GLY A 394 4.00 -7.24 30.41
N GLY A 395 4.31 -6.19 31.13
CA GLY A 395 3.36 -5.47 32.01
C GLY A 395 2.68 -4.27 31.37
N LEU A 396 3.00 -3.93 30.11
CA LEU A 396 2.45 -2.77 29.44
C LEU A 396 0.99 -3.01 28.99
N PRO A 397 0.10 -2.00 29.13
CA PRO A 397 -1.26 -2.12 28.59
C PRO A 397 -1.24 -2.38 27.08
N VAL A 398 -1.95 -3.41 26.62
CA VAL A 398 -2.02 -3.82 25.19
C VAL A 398 -2.35 -2.63 24.28
N LEU A 399 -3.32 -1.79 24.71
CA LEU A 399 -3.70 -0.59 23.96
C LEU A 399 -2.50 0.37 23.79
N GLY A 400 -1.68 0.54 24.83
CA GLY A 400 -0.48 1.39 24.78
C GLY A 400 0.57 0.84 23.82
N VAL A 401 0.79 -0.47 23.81
CA VAL A 401 1.72 -1.13 22.88
C VAL A 401 1.27 -0.96 21.44
N VAL A 402 0.00 -1.22 21.15
CA VAL A 402 -0.59 -1.05 19.81
C VAL A 402 -0.50 0.42 19.36
N LEU A 403 -0.87 1.36 20.24
CA LEU A 403 -0.79 2.80 19.95
C LEU A 403 0.63 3.23 19.63
N ALA A 404 1.61 2.78 20.40
CA ALA A 404 3.02 3.12 20.18
C ALA A 404 3.53 2.57 18.84
N ILE A 405 3.21 1.30 18.52
CA ILE A 405 3.60 0.67 17.26
C ILE A 405 2.95 1.40 16.08
N VAL A 406 1.65 1.69 16.14
CA VAL A 406 0.94 2.42 15.10
C VAL A 406 1.54 3.82 14.91
N ALA A 407 1.80 4.56 16.00
CA ALA A 407 2.39 5.89 15.94
C ALA A 407 3.81 5.88 15.33
N ILE A 408 4.67 4.97 15.80
CA ILE A 408 6.02 4.81 15.25
C ILE A 408 5.94 4.47 13.76
N THR A 409 5.05 3.56 13.38
CA THR A 409 4.90 3.13 11.99
C THR A 409 4.42 4.29 11.11
N VAL A 410 3.38 5.04 11.50
CA VAL A 410 2.87 6.19 10.73
C VAL A 410 3.96 7.24 10.52
N PHE A 411 4.67 7.64 11.57
CA PHE A 411 5.68 8.70 11.43
C PHE A 411 6.95 8.24 10.73
N SER A 412 7.35 6.98 10.86
CA SER A 412 8.51 6.45 10.13
C SER A 412 8.19 6.25 8.65
N SER A 413 6.96 5.92 8.27
CA SER A 413 6.56 5.79 6.86
C SER A 413 6.52 7.12 6.10
N GLU A 414 6.56 8.25 6.79
CA GLU A 414 6.74 9.56 6.14
C GLU A 414 8.13 9.72 5.50
N LEU A 415 9.11 8.95 5.95
CA LEU A 415 10.50 9.07 5.55
C LEU A 415 11.03 7.82 4.83
N THR A 416 10.26 6.74 4.81
CA THR A 416 10.68 5.43 4.29
C THR A 416 9.63 4.83 3.39
N SER A 417 10.01 3.85 2.56
CA SER A 417 9.07 3.10 1.75
C SER A 417 8.13 2.27 2.63
N ASN A 418 6.82 2.46 2.49
CA ASN A 418 5.77 1.70 3.22
C ASN A 418 5.97 0.19 3.11
N THR A 419 6.34 -0.28 1.92
CA THR A 419 6.53 -1.72 1.63
C THR A 419 7.77 -2.26 2.31
N ALA A 420 8.88 -1.55 2.21
CA ALA A 420 10.14 -1.91 2.86
C ALA A 420 10.00 -1.88 4.39
N GLN A 421 9.29 -0.89 4.91
CA GLN A 421 9.02 -0.78 6.35
C GLN A 421 8.20 -1.97 6.87
N VAL A 422 7.13 -2.36 6.19
CA VAL A 422 6.33 -3.53 6.59
C VAL A 422 7.17 -4.81 6.51
N ALA A 423 7.93 -5.01 5.43
CA ALA A 423 8.81 -6.17 5.28
C ALA A 423 9.82 -6.31 6.43
N LEU A 424 10.31 -5.17 6.94
CA LEU A 424 11.23 -5.12 8.08
C LEU A 424 10.51 -5.29 9.43
N MET A 425 9.39 -4.60 9.63
CA MET A 425 8.73 -4.53 10.94
C MET A 425 8.01 -5.83 11.30
N LEU A 426 7.43 -6.54 10.31
CA LEU A 426 6.64 -7.74 10.61
C LEU A 426 7.44 -8.84 11.33
N PRO A 427 8.64 -9.26 10.88
CA PRO A 427 9.42 -10.25 11.61
C PRO A 427 9.78 -9.79 13.03
N LEU A 428 10.13 -8.50 13.19
CA LEU A 428 10.48 -7.92 14.49
C LEU A 428 9.29 -7.92 15.46
N LEU A 429 8.12 -7.48 14.99
CA LEU A 429 6.90 -7.44 15.80
C LEU A 429 6.38 -8.84 16.13
N ALA A 430 6.48 -9.78 15.19
CA ALA A 430 6.11 -11.17 15.41
C ALA A 430 6.98 -11.80 16.51
N ALA A 431 8.29 -11.55 16.46
CA ALA A 431 9.25 -12.00 17.46
C ALA A 431 9.03 -11.35 18.83
N ALA A 432 8.64 -10.06 18.86
CA ALA A 432 8.42 -9.30 20.09
C ALA A 432 7.05 -9.60 20.76
N ALA A 433 6.05 -10.01 20.00
CA ALA A 433 4.68 -10.18 20.46
C ALA A 433 4.54 -11.08 21.72
N PRO A 434 5.23 -12.23 21.81
CA PRO A 434 5.19 -13.06 23.03
C PRO A 434 5.68 -12.32 24.28
N GLY A 435 6.73 -11.49 24.15
CA GLY A 435 7.25 -10.69 25.25
C GLY A 435 6.28 -9.62 25.76
N PHE A 436 5.43 -9.10 24.88
CA PHE A 436 4.35 -8.18 25.26
C PHE A 436 3.09 -8.91 25.80
N GLY A 437 3.03 -10.23 25.70
CA GLY A 437 1.83 -11.01 26.05
C GLY A 437 0.62 -10.73 25.13
N VAL A 438 0.85 -10.36 23.85
CA VAL A 438 -0.19 -9.94 22.91
C VAL A 438 -0.26 -10.93 21.74
N PRO A 439 -1.46 -11.27 21.23
CA PRO A 439 -1.57 -12.01 19.98
C PRO A 439 -0.85 -11.26 18.85
N PRO A 440 0.05 -11.95 18.09
CA PRO A 440 0.86 -11.29 17.06
C PRO A 440 0.07 -10.50 16.04
N ALA A 441 -1.10 -10.99 15.62
CA ALA A 441 -1.95 -10.30 14.66
C ALA A 441 -2.43 -8.92 15.13
N LEU A 442 -2.52 -8.68 16.45
CA LEU A 442 -2.82 -7.35 17.02
C LEU A 442 -1.68 -6.35 16.86
N LEU A 443 -0.49 -6.79 16.52
CA LEU A 443 0.65 -5.91 16.19
C LEU A 443 0.85 -5.82 14.68
N LEU A 444 0.78 -6.96 13.99
CA LEU A 444 1.11 -7.08 12.58
C LEU A 444 0.10 -6.38 11.67
N ILE A 445 -1.21 -6.59 11.90
CA ILE A 445 -2.24 -5.98 11.05
C ILE A 445 -2.28 -4.45 11.23
N PRO A 446 -2.34 -3.89 12.47
CA PRO A 446 -2.29 -2.44 12.65
C PRO A 446 -1.02 -1.79 12.13
N CYS A 447 0.14 -2.41 12.30
CA CYS A 447 1.40 -1.95 11.70
C CYS A 447 1.29 -1.85 10.17
N THR A 448 0.73 -2.88 9.54
CA THR A 448 0.56 -2.90 8.07
C THR A 448 -0.39 -1.80 7.59
N LEU A 449 -1.51 -1.62 8.27
CA LEU A 449 -2.49 -0.56 7.97
C LEU A 449 -1.87 0.84 8.17
N ALA A 450 -1.14 1.02 9.27
CA ALA A 450 -0.47 2.26 9.64
C ALA A 450 0.62 2.67 8.64
N ALA A 451 1.38 1.72 8.11
CA ALA A 451 2.43 1.98 7.13
C ALA A 451 1.91 2.65 5.84
N SER A 452 0.64 2.46 5.51
CA SER A 452 0.01 3.11 4.35
C SER A 452 -0.52 4.53 4.64
N LEU A 453 -0.42 5.02 5.89
CA LEU A 453 -0.97 6.31 6.32
C LEU A 453 0.13 7.38 6.41
N ALA A 454 0.86 7.62 5.33
CA ALA A 454 1.87 8.67 5.21
C ALA A 454 1.31 9.85 4.39
N PHE A 455 0.94 10.94 5.06
CA PHE A 455 0.22 12.06 4.46
C PHE A 455 0.95 13.40 4.52
N MET A 456 2.08 13.51 5.27
CA MET A 456 2.74 14.78 5.56
C MET A 456 3.80 15.18 4.54
N MET A 457 4.55 14.21 4.00
CA MET A 457 5.75 14.50 3.22
C MET A 457 5.58 14.09 1.76
N PRO A 458 6.10 14.88 0.81
CA PRO A 458 6.11 14.49 -0.60
C PRO A 458 6.85 13.18 -0.87
N VAL A 459 7.90 12.90 -0.08
CA VAL A 459 8.71 11.68 -0.22
C VAL A 459 8.06 10.45 0.42
N GLY A 460 7.05 10.62 1.28
CA GLY A 460 6.43 9.52 2.01
C GLY A 460 5.73 8.50 1.11
N THR A 461 5.08 8.99 0.03
CA THR A 461 4.45 8.12 -0.96
C THR A 461 4.54 8.70 -2.38
N PRO A 462 4.59 7.86 -3.44
CA PRO A 462 4.56 8.36 -4.81
C PRO A 462 3.34 9.25 -5.14
N PRO A 463 2.11 8.98 -4.68
CA PRO A 463 0.98 9.90 -4.82
C PRO A 463 1.25 11.29 -4.26
N ASN A 464 1.89 11.36 -3.08
CA ASN A 464 2.25 12.63 -2.46
C ASN A 464 3.23 13.42 -3.34
N ALA A 465 4.25 12.75 -3.89
CA ALA A 465 5.22 13.36 -4.81
C ALA A 465 4.55 13.88 -6.08
N ILE A 466 3.61 13.12 -6.67
CA ILE A 466 2.88 13.49 -7.88
C ILE A 466 2.05 14.77 -7.64
N VAL A 467 1.27 14.81 -6.56
CA VAL A 467 0.43 15.99 -6.28
C VAL A 467 1.28 17.21 -5.89
N PHE A 468 2.39 17.02 -5.20
CA PHE A 468 3.35 18.09 -4.90
C PHE A 468 3.97 18.65 -6.18
N GLY A 469 4.30 17.78 -7.15
CA GLY A 469 4.84 18.16 -8.45
C GLY A 469 3.92 19.06 -9.30
N THR A 470 2.63 19.17 -8.96
CA THR A 470 1.69 20.08 -9.63
C THR A 470 1.97 21.57 -9.35
N GLY A 471 2.72 21.90 -8.30
CA GLY A 471 2.92 23.26 -7.81
C GLY A 471 1.71 23.87 -7.08
N LEU A 472 0.59 23.16 -6.96
CA LEU A 472 -0.63 23.60 -6.26
C LEU A 472 -0.59 23.39 -4.75
N VAL A 473 0.42 22.66 -4.26
CA VAL A 473 0.62 22.34 -2.84
C VAL A 473 2.01 22.76 -2.40
N LYS A 474 2.09 23.46 -1.26
CA LYS A 474 3.36 23.79 -0.61
C LYS A 474 3.63 22.82 0.55
N ILE A 475 4.90 22.53 0.84
CA ILE A 475 5.31 21.63 1.94
C ILE A 475 4.61 21.95 3.28
N PRO A 476 4.54 23.23 3.76
CA PRO A 476 3.85 23.53 5.00
C PRO A 476 2.36 23.22 5.00
N GLN A 477 1.70 23.33 3.84
CA GLN A 477 0.28 22.99 3.68
C GLN A 477 0.07 21.49 3.77
N MET A 478 0.94 20.71 3.12
CA MET A 478 0.91 19.26 3.15
C MET A 478 1.19 18.73 4.56
N ILE A 479 2.23 19.25 5.25
CA ILE A 479 2.54 18.89 6.64
C ILE A 479 1.34 19.18 7.55
N ARG A 480 0.73 20.35 7.43
CA ARG A 480 -0.41 20.74 8.29
C ARG A 480 -1.61 19.80 8.12
N ALA A 481 -2.02 19.53 6.90
CA ALA A 481 -3.16 18.65 6.63
C ALA A 481 -2.82 17.18 6.95
N GLY A 482 -1.64 16.74 6.53
CA GLY A 482 -1.14 15.39 6.74
C GLY A 482 -0.95 15.05 8.22
N PHE A 483 -0.40 15.96 9.03
CA PHE A 483 -0.24 15.73 10.47
C PHE A 483 -1.59 15.49 11.16
N MET A 484 -2.60 16.29 10.85
CA MET A 484 -3.95 16.07 11.39
C MET A 484 -4.52 14.72 10.98
N LEU A 485 -4.29 14.32 9.73
CA LEU A 485 -4.77 13.04 9.24
C LEU A 485 -3.96 11.86 9.79
N ASN A 486 -2.65 12.01 9.99
CA ASN A 486 -1.80 11.02 10.65
C ASN A 486 -2.27 10.78 12.10
N VAL A 487 -2.50 11.85 12.86
CA VAL A 487 -2.99 11.74 14.25
C VAL A 487 -4.37 11.07 14.28
N ALA A 488 -5.29 11.48 13.40
CA ALA A 488 -6.59 10.83 13.27
C ALA A 488 -6.43 9.34 12.89
N GLY A 489 -5.55 9.03 11.94
CA GLY A 489 -5.24 7.67 11.51
C GLY A 489 -4.69 6.81 12.65
N ILE A 490 -3.77 7.34 13.46
CA ILE A 490 -3.23 6.63 14.63
C ILE A 490 -4.36 6.24 15.59
N VAL A 491 -5.23 7.19 15.92
CA VAL A 491 -6.37 6.93 16.82
C VAL A 491 -7.34 5.91 16.20
N ILE A 492 -7.70 6.08 14.93
CA ILE A 492 -8.67 5.22 14.23
C ILE A 492 -8.09 3.79 14.09
N VAL A 493 -6.86 3.62 13.63
CA VAL A 493 -6.23 2.30 13.47
C VAL A 493 -6.07 1.60 14.80
N THR A 494 -5.66 2.33 15.86
CA THR A 494 -5.54 1.76 17.21
C THR A 494 -6.90 1.31 17.76
N ALA A 495 -7.93 2.15 17.63
CA ALA A 495 -9.28 1.79 18.03
C ALA A 495 -9.82 0.60 17.23
N PHE A 496 -9.58 0.58 15.93
CA PHE A 496 -10.01 -0.49 15.04
C PHE A 496 -9.30 -1.82 15.37
N ALA A 497 -8.00 -1.77 15.68
CA ALA A 497 -7.25 -2.94 16.14
C ALA A 497 -7.88 -3.57 17.38
N TYR A 498 -8.26 -2.74 18.33
CA TYR A 498 -8.80 -3.19 19.60
C TYR A 498 -10.28 -3.67 19.47
N LEU A 499 -11.12 -2.92 18.74
CA LEU A 499 -12.56 -3.15 18.64
C LEU A 499 -12.95 -4.20 17.59
N VAL A 500 -12.15 -4.36 16.55
CA VAL A 500 -12.48 -5.23 15.41
C VAL A 500 -11.52 -6.42 15.31
N ILE A 501 -10.21 -6.15 15.26
CA ILE A 501 -9.22 -7.21 15.07
C ILE A 501 -9.13 -8.10 16.32
N GLY A 502 -9.11 -7.52 17.51
CA GLY A 502 -9.07 -8.25 18.77
C GLY A 502 -10.20 -9.28 18.91
N PRO A 503 -11.48 -8.88 18.80
CA PRO A 503 -12.61 -9.80 18.83
C PRO A 503 -12.62 -10.85 17.72
N LEU A 504 -12.23 -10.51 16.49
CA LEU A 504 -12.10 -11.46 15.38
C LEU A 504 -11.08 -12.58 15.66
N LEU A 505 -10.05 -12.28 16.46
CA LEU A 505 -9.04 -13.25 16.88
C LEU A 505 -9.46 -14.04 18.12
N ALA A 506 -10.24 -13.44 19.01
CA ALA A 506 -10.71 -14.09 20.23
C ALA A 506 -11.88 -15.08 19.96
N GLY A 507 -12.59 -14.93 18.86
CA GLY A 507 -13.70 -15.80 18.45
C GLY A 507 -13.27 -17.09 17.75
N ARG A 508 -11.98 -17.45 17.82
CA ARG A 508 -11.37 -18.72 17.39
C ARG A 508 -10.82 -19.47 18.62
#